data_102f366234820052753a96e22fcb01c5
#
_entry.id   102f366234820052753a96e22fcb01c5
#
_cell.length_a   1.000
_cell.length_b   1.000
_cell.length_c   1.000
_cell.angle_alpha   90.00
_cell.angle_beta   90.00
_cell.angle_gamma   90.00
#
_symmetry.space_group_name_H-M   'P 1'
#
loop_
_entity.id
_entity.type
_entity.pdbx_description
1 polymer ?
#
loop_
_entity_poly.entity_id
_entity_poly.type
_entity_poly.pdbx_seq_one_letter_code
_entity_poly.pdbx_strand_id
1 'polypeptide(L)'
;NSMGLEQFNTHESDARMMRTPKGPRVSYNVQSAVDAAHCLILHHEVTQDGDDRKQLEPMAKAAKEYLEQDALSVTADAGYSNGQQFQACEEAAITVYVPPNRSVNPGGEELFERKDFTYEAEHDRYQCPAGKWLTLKQRNKGDRIYQADVSDCAACPLLDRPSAKPAD
;
A
#
# COMPACT_ATOMS: atom_id res chain seq x y z
N ASN A 1 -21.52 10.76 12.13
CA ASN A 1 -21.96 9.42 12.52
C ASN A 1 -22.28 8.63 11.26
N SER A 2 -21.28 8.09 10.56
CA SER A 2 -21.49 7.06 9.56
C SER A 2 -21.47 5.72 10.28
N MET A 3 -22.66 5.21 10.59
CA MET A 3 -22.82 3.78 10.88
C MET A 3 -22.30 3.04 9.66
N GLY A 4 -21.19 2.29 9.83
CA GLY A 4 -20.73 1.37 8.81
C GLY A 4 -21.84 0.34 8.58
N LEU A 5 -22.50 0.44 7.44
CA LEU A 5 -23.38 -0.62 6.96
C LEU A 5 -22.50 -1.83 6.67
N GLU A 6 -22.48 -2.80 7.56
CA GLU A 6 -21.96 -4.12 7.23
C GLU A 6 -22.76 -4.68 6.08
N GLN A 7 -22.11 -4.93 4.95
CA GLN A 7 -22.75 -5.57 3.81
C GLN A 7 -22.84 -7.07 4.09
N PHE A 8 -24.06 -7.57 4.24
CA PHE A 8 -24.33 -8.99 4.39
C PHE A 8 -24.71 -9.61 3.05
N ASN A 9 -24.02 -10.67 2.67
CA ASN A 9 -24.51 -11.58 1.63
C ASN A 9 -25.44 -12.62 2.28
N THR A 10 -26.67 -12.74 1.79
CA THR A 10 -27.67 -13.64 2.35
C THR A 10 -27.38 -15.12 2.10
N HIS A 11 -26.50 -15.46 1.15
CA HIS A 11 -26.12 -16.83 0.81
C HIS A 11 -24.81 -17.24 1.48
N GLU A 12 -23.88 -16.29 1.66
CA GLU A 12 -22.57 -16.50 2.29
C GLU A 12 -22.25 -15.32 3.20
N SER A 13 -22.55 -15.48 4.49
CA SER A 13 -22.41 -14.41 5.49
C SER A 13 -20.97 -13.91 5.65
N ASP A 14 -20.00 -14.75 5.32
CA ASP A 14 -18.57 -14.50 5.51
C ASP A 14 -17.91 -13.81 4.33
N ALA A 15 -18.50 -13.90 3.13
CA ALA A 15 -17.97 -13.24 1.95
C ALA A 15 -18.17 -11.71 2.02
N ARG A 16 -17.21 -10.96 1.51
CA ARG A 16 -17.22 -9.49 1.51
C ARG A 16 -17.13 -8.92 0.10
N MET A 17 -17.65 -7.71 -0.06
CA MET A 17 -17.53 -6.99 -1.31
C MET A 17 -16.07 -6.58 -1.51
N MET A 18 -15.42 -7.13 -2.53
CA MET A 18 -14.02 -6.86 -2.88
C MET A 18 -13.90 -6.25 -4.27
N ARG A 19 -12.90 -5.41 -4.48
CA ARG A 19 -12.57 -4.88 -5.80
C ARG A 19 -11.83 -5.95 -6.61
N THR A 20 -12.32 -6.24 -7.79
CA THR A 20 -11.65 -7.13 -8.75
C THR A 20 -11.43 -6.41 -10.07
N PRO A 21 -10.54 -6.90 -10.97
CA PRO A 21 -10.36 -6.32 -12.31
C PRO A 21 -11.64 -6.23 -13.14
N LYS A 22 -12.66 -7.02 -12.78
CA LYS A 22 -13.99 -7.05 -13.44
C LYS A 22 -15.06 -6.24 -12.68
N GLY A 23 -14.64 -5.39 -11.72
CA GLY A 23 -15.51 -4.60 -10.85
C GLY A 23 -15.75 -5.24 -9.47
N PRO A 24 -16.55 -4.57 -8.61
CA PRO A 24 -16.83 -5.07 -7.26
C PRO A 24 -17.60 -6.39 -7.31
N ARG A 25 -17.16 -7.37 -6.51
CA ARG A 25 -17.80 -8.68 -6.37
C ARG A 25 -17.73 -9.14 -4.93
N VAL A 26 -18.72 -9.92 -4.54
CA VAL A 26 -18.70 -10.69 -3.29
C VAL A 26 -17.68 -11.82 -3.47
N SER A 27 -16.65 -11.84 -2.64
CA SER A 27 -15.49 -12.72 -2.80
C SER A 27 -14.81 -12.98 -1.46
N TYR A 28 -13.89 -13.91 -1.47
CA TYR A 28 -12.87 -14.11 -0.46
C TYR A 28 -11.52 -13.68 -1.03
N ASN A 29 -10.61 -13.27 -0.16
CA ASN A 29 -9.21 -13.08 -0.49
C ASN A 29 -8.44 -14.34 -0.06
N VAL A 30 -7.86 -15.05 -1.02
CA VAL A 30 -7.09 -16.27 -0.77
C VAL A 30 -5.61 -15.95 -0.86
N GLN A 31 -4.91 -16.17 0.23
CA GLN A 31 -3.47 -15.99 0.34
C GLN A 31 -2.76 -17.33 0.22
N SER A 32 -1.58 -17.36 -0.40
CA SER A 32 -0.74 -18.56 -0.47
C SER A 32 0.74 -18.18 -0.35
N ALA A 33 1.46 -18.92 0.51
CA ALA A 33 2.92 -18.89 0.58
C ALA A 33 3.47 -20.11 -0.16
N VAL A 34 4.38 -19.88 -1.10
CA VAL A 34 4.92 -20.92 -1.99
C VAL A 34 6.42 -20.97 -1.86
N ASP A 35 6.98 -22.17 -1.71
CA ASP A 35 8.43 -22.39 -1.77
C ASP A 35 8.96 -22.12 -3.18
N ALA A 36 9.96 -21.25 -3.27
CA ALA A 36 10.55 -20.83 -4.54
C ALA A 36 11.35 -21.92 -5.23
N ALA A 37 11.88 -22.91 -4.49
CA ALA A 37 12.71 -23.97 -5.05
C ALA A 37 11.89 -25.10 -5.69
N HIS A 38 10.76 -25.46 -5.08
CA HIS A 38 9.98 -26.64 -5.48
C HIS A 38 8.54 -26.27 -5.90
N CYS A 39 8.15 -24.99 -5.79
CA CYS A 39 6.79 -24.51 -6.09
C CYS A 39 5.71 -25.21 -5.26
N LEU A 40 6.02 -25.62 -4.04
CA LEU A 40 5.06 -26.23 -3.12
C LEU A 40 4.38 -25.16 -2.28
N ILE A 41 3.07 -25.32 -2.09
CA ILE A 41 2.31 -24.44 -1.18
C ILE A 41 2.66 -24.85 0.26
N LEU A 42 3.33 -23.95 0.98
CA LEU A 42 3.72 -24.13 2.38
C LEU A 42 2.58 -23.76 3.34
N HIS A 43 1.85 -22.71 2.99
CA HIS A 43 0.73 -22.21 3.78
C HIS A 43 -0.30 -21.54 2.89
N HIS A 44 -1.57 -21.61 3.28
CA HIS A 44 -2.64 -20.88 2.65
C HIS A 44 -3.64 -20.39 3.69
N GLU A 45 -4.27 -19.27 3.42
CA GLU A 45 -5.29 -18.69 4.27
C GLU A 45 -6.38 -18.04 3.43
N VAL A 46 -7.63 -18.09 3.93
CA VAL A 46 -8.77 -17.39 3.33
C VAL A 46 -9.17 -16.27 4.27
N THR A 47 -9.08 -15.03 3.80
CA THR A 47 -9.39 -13.84 4.58
C THR A 47 -10.58 -13.07 3.98
N GLN A 48 -11.20 -12.26 4.82
CA GLN A 48 -12.25 -11.31 4.44
C GLN A 48 -11.69 -9.90 4.13
N ASP A 49 -10.37 -9.69 4.29
CA ASP A 49 -9.73 -8.43 3.99
C ASP A 49 -9.77 -8.16 2.48
N GLY A 50 -10.21 -6.97 2.11
CA GLY A 50 -10.36 -6.59 0.70
C GLY A 50 -9.03 -6.19 0.02
N ASP A 51 -7.92 -6.19 0.75
CA ASP A 51 -6.57 -5.92 0.24
C ASP A 51 -5.49 -6.74 0.97
N ASP A 52 -4.31 -6.84 0.38
CA ASP A 52 -3.21 -7.69 0.84
C ASP A 52 -2.27 -7.00 1.84
N ARG A 53 -2.47 -5.72 2.14
CA ARG A 53 -1.54 -4.89 2.93
C ARG A 53 -1.31 -5.38 4.35
N LYS A 54 -2.16 -6.24 4.89
CA LYS A 54 -2.04 -6.80 6.24
C LYS A 54 -1.70 -8.29 6.24
N GLN A 55 -1.51 -8.89 5.06
CA GLN A 55 -1.37 -10.33 4.93
C GLN A 55 0.09 -10.80 4.89
N LEU A 56 1.06 -9.91 4.68
CA LEU A 56 2.47 -10.28 4.53
C LEU A 56 3.04 -10.97 5.76
N GLU A 57 2.94 -10.31 6.90
CA GLU A 57 3.55 -10.81 8.14
C GLU A 57 2.92 -12.13 8.62
N PRO A 58 1.59 -12.30 8.71
CA PRO A 58 1.01 -13.56 9.15
C PRO A 58 1.36 -14.72 8.20
N MET A 59 1.32 -14.50 6.89
CA MET A 59 1.67 -15.53 5.90
C MET A 59 3.15 -15.91 5.96
N ALA A 60 4.03 -14.93 6.11
CA ALA A 60 5.47 -15.17 6.20
C ALA A 60 5.86 -15.89 7.50
N LYS A 61 5.23 -15.56 8.62
CA LYS A 61 5.44 -16.26 9.91
C LYS A 61 4.96 -17.71 9.83
N ALA A 62 3.78 -17.96 9.28
CA ALA A 62 3.26 -19.31 9.11
C ALA A 62 4.16 -20.18 8.20
N ALA A 63 4.66 -19.61 7.10
CA ALA A 63 5.62 -20.31 6.24
C ALA A 63 6.95 -20.60 6.94
N LYS A 64 7.46 -19.65 7.74
CA LYS A 64 8.68 -19.81 8.53
C LYS A 64 8.55 -20.94 9.56
N GLU A 65 7.42 -20.97 10.27
CA GLU A 65 7.10 -22.00 11.26
C GLU A 65 6.99 -23.38 10.59
N TYR A 66 6.27 -23.47 9.46
CA TYR A 66 6.13 -24.71 8.71
C TYR A 66 7.49 -25.28 8.23
N LEU A 67 8.42 -24.40 7.84
CA LEU A 67 9.75 -24.77 7.39
C LEU A 67 10.73 -25.03 8.54
N GLU A 68 10.34 -24.78 9.80
CA GLU A 68 11.20 -24.90 10.99
C GLU A 68 12.52 -24.12 10.83
N GLN A 69 12.47 -22.90 10.23
CA GLN A 69 13.66 -22.10 9.97
C GLN A 69 13.81 -20.97 10.98
N ASP A 70 15.04 -20.65 11.40
CA ASP A 70 15.34 -19.51 12.27
C ASP A 70 15.25 -18.17 11.54
N ALA A 71 15.45 -18.15 10.23
CA ALA A 71 15.33 -16.97 9.37
C ALA A 71 14.73 -17.36 8.02
N LEU A 72 14.01 -16.40 7.39
CA LEU A 72 13.38 -16.62 6.09
C LEU A 72 13.54 -15.37 5.20
N SER A 73 13.65 -15.59 3.89
CA SER A 73 13.52 -14.51 2.88
C SER A 73 12.21 -14.67 2.12
N VAL A 74 11.43 -13.58 2.02
CA VAL A 74 10.12 -13.58 1.39
C VAL A 74 10.06 -12.54 0.29
N THR A 75 9.52 -12.90 -0.85
CA THR A 75 9.21 -11.99 -1.96
C THR A 75 7.70 -11.91 -2.13
N ALA A 76 7.16 -10.69 -2.24
CA ALA A 76 5.75 -10.47 -2.54
C ALA A 76 5.58 -9.29 -3.50
N ASP A 77 4.38 -9.11 -4.06
CA ASP A 77 4.11 -8.01 -4.96
C ASP A 77 3.88 -6.68 -4.23
N ALA A 78 3.71 -5.58 -4.99
CA ALA A 78 3.52 -4.26 -4.44
C ALA A 78 2.23 -4.09 -3.60
N GLY A 79 1.23 -4.98 -3.78
CA GLY A 79 -0.01 -5.00 -3.01
C GLY A 79 0.21 -5.22 -1.52
N TYR A 80 1.30 -5.92 -1.16
CA TYR A 80 1.70 -6.16 0.23
C TYR A 80 2.53 -5.03 0.85
N SER A 81 2.79 -3.93 0.13
CA SER A 81 3.65 -2.84 0.61
C SER A 81 3.02 -2.13 1.81
N ASN A 82 3.54 -2.42 3.01
CA ASN A 82 3.10 -1.86 4.27
C ASN A 82 4.27 -1.82 5.27
N GLY A 83 4.69 -0.61 5.69
CA GLY A 83 5.83 -0.41 6.59
C GLY A 83 5.69 -1.10 7.95
N GLN A 84 4.48 -1.19 8.52
CA GLN A 84 4.24 -1.89 9.78
C GLN A 84 4.46 -3.41 9.64
N GLN A 85 4.02 -3.98 8.51
CA GLN A 85 4.22 -5.39 8.21
C GLN A 85 5.71 -5.70 7.98
N PHE A 86 6.43 -4.79 7.33
CA PHE A 86 7.89 -4.95 7.11
C PHE A 86 8.64 -4.96 8.44
N GLN A 87 8.32 -4.03 9.34
CA GLN A 87 8.90 -3.99 10.68
C GLN A 87 8.61 -5.29 11.46
N ALA A 88 7.36 -5.76 11.45
CA ALA A 88 6.98 -7.00 12.14
C ALA A 88 7.68 -8.25 11.55
N CYS A 89 7.92 -8.27 10.24
CA CYS A 89 8.72 -9.31 9.60
C CYS A 89 10.20 -9.26 10.04
N GLU A 90 10.80 -8.06 10.06
CA GLU A 90 12.18 -7.86 10.50
C GLU A 90 12.40 -8.31 11.95
N GLU A 91 11.50 -7.93 12.86
CA GLU A 91 11.49 -8.38 14.26
C GLU A 91 11.37 -9.91 14.40
N ALA A 92 10.75 -10.57 13.42
CA ALA A 92 10.63 -12.02 13.35
C ALA A 92 11.77 -12.72 12.58
N ALA A 93 12.88 -12.02 12.28
CA ALA A 93 13.98 -12.50 11.44
C ALA A 93 13.52 -12.97 10.05
N ILE A 94 12.61 -12.23 9.44
CA ILE A 94 12.13 -12.43 8.07
C ILE A 94 12.57 -11.26 7.21
N THR A 95 13.41 -11.52 6.21
CA THR A 95 13.85 -10.52 5.22
C THR A 95 12.81 -10.41 4.11
N VAL A 96 12.31 -9.20 3.86
CA VAL A 96 11.21 -8.96 2.92
C VAL A 96 11.69 -8.23 1.67
N TYR A 97 11.30 -8.74 0.51
CA TYR A 97 11.53 -8.13 -0.81
C TYR A 97 10.17 -7.81 -1.45
N VAL A 98 9.69 -6.60 -1.26
CA VAL A 98 8.44 -6.09 -1.84
C VAL A 98 8.75 -4.81 -2.61
N PRO A 99 8.37 -4.71 -3.89
CA PRO A 99 8.58 -3.48 -4.65
C PRO A 99 7.76 -2.34 -4.04
N PRO A 100 8.26 -1.09 -4.10
CA PRO A 100 7.49 0.05 -3.62
C PRO A 100 6.21 0.20 -4.43
N ASN A 101 5.13 0.59 -3.75
CA ASN A 101 3.89 0.96 -4.43
C ASN A 101 4.20 2.12 -5.38
N ARG A 102 4.09 1.86 -6.68
CA ARG A 102 4.21 2.90 -7.71
C ARG A 102 2.82 3.46 -7.96
N SER A 103 2.66 4.77 -7.87
CA SER A 103 1.47 5.39 -8.43
C SER A 103 1.51 5.14 -9.94
N VAL A 104 0.62 4.29 -10.44
CA VAL A 104 0.47 4.06 -11.86
C VAL A 104 -0.19 5.29 -12.44
N ASN A 105 0.50 5.97 -13.37
CA ASN A 105 -0.08 7.03 -14.17
C ASN A 105 -0.77 6.42 -15.40
N PRO A 106 -2.12 6.26 -15.41
CA PRO A 106 -2.82 5.62 -16.52
C PRO A 106 -2.78 6.44 -17.83
N GLY A 107 -2.41 7.73 -17.75
CA GLY A 107 -2.39 8.64 -18.89
C GLY A 107 -1.08 8.65 -19.69
N GLY A 108 -0.03 7.98 -19.18
CA GLY A 108 1.29 7.98 -19.83
C GLY A 108 1.99 9.35 -19.82
N GLU A 109 1.47 10.34 -19.10
CA GLU A 109 2.08 11.65 -18.93
C GLU A 109 3.17 11.59 -17.85
N GLU A 110 4.23 12.37 -17.97
CA GLU A 110 5.27 12.52 -16.94
C GLU A 110 4.71 13.29 -15.74
N LEU A 111 4.12 12.57 -14.79
CA LEU A 111 3.70 13.15 -13.52
C LEU A 111 4.89 13.20 -12.55
N PHE A 112 4.87 14.19 -11.66
CA PHE A 112 5.81 14.24 -10.56
C PHE A 112 5.57 13.09 -9.58
N GLU A 113 6.63 12.35 -9.28
CA GLU A 113 6.63 11.28 -8.29
C GLU A 113 7.10 11.82 -6.92
N ARG A 114 6.87 11.04 -5.87
CA ARG A 114 7.32 11.40 -4.51
C ARG A 114 8.82 11.72 -4.42
N LYS A 115 9.65 11.06 -5.23
CA LYS A 115 11.10 11.29 -5.29
C LYS A 115 11.49 12.68 -5.78
N ASP A 116 10.58 13.36 -6.52
CA ASP A 116 10.80 14.69 -7.07
C ASP A 116 10.58 15.79 -6.02
N PHE A 117 10.06 15.43 -4.85
CA PHE A 117 9.81 16.33 -3.72
C PHE A 117 10.84 16.07 -2.62
N THR A 118 11.47 17.13 -2.14
CA THR A 118 12.47 17.05 -1.06
C THR A 118 11.81 17.33 0.29
N TYR A 119 11.92 16.37 1.23
CA TYR A 119 11.41 16.56 2.59
C TYR A 119 12.41 17.31 3.47
N GLU A 120 11.95 18.35 4.17
CA GLU A 120 12.70 19.09 5.17
C GLU A 120 12.14 18.76 6.57
N ALA A 121 12.92 18.01 7.33
CA ALA A 121 12.48 17.50 8.62
C ALA A 121 12.37 18.59 9.71
N GLU A 122 13.19 19.64 9.64
CA GLU A 122 13.23 20.72 10.63
C GLU A 122 11.89 21.45 10.75
N HIS A 123 11.20 21.64 9.62
CA HIS A 123 9.91 22.35 9.58
C HIS A 123 8.74 21.45 9.15
N ASP A 124 8.93 20.12 9.07
CA ASP A 124 7.91 19.13 8.63
C ASP A 124 7.20 19.57 7.35
N ARG A 125 7.96 19.81 6.26
CA ARG A 125 7.45 20.29 4.97
C ARG A 125 8.17 19.67 3.79
N TYR A 126 7.56 19.71 2.63
CA TYR A 126 8.15 19.27 1.38
C TYR A 126 8.42 20.46 0.46
N GLN A 127 9.53 20.42 -0.29
CA GLN A 127 9.78 21.33 -1.39
C GLN A 127 9.42 20.65 -2.71
N CYS A 128 8.59 21.30 -3.54
CA CYS A 128 8.23 20.79 -4.86
C CYS A 128 9.34 21.08 -5.90
N PRO A 129 9.31 20.46 -7.08
CA PRO A 129 10.27 20.72 -8.16
C PRO A 129 10.37 22.17 -8.63
N ALA A 130 9.33 22.98 -8.42
CA ALA A 130 9.34 24.42 -8.68
C ALA A 130 9.91 25.25 -7.52
N GLY A 131 10.46 24.61 -6.48
CA GLY A 131 11.06 25.28 -5.32
C GLY A 131 10.07 25.84 -4.30
N LYS A 132 8.76 25.55 -4.42
CA LYS A 132 7.74 26.02 -3.49
C LYS A 132 7.52 25.02 -2.36
N TRP A 133 7.05 25.52 -1.21
CA TRP A 133 6.86 24.72 -0.01
C TRP A 133 5.44 24.15 0.09
N LEU A 134 5.37 22.87 0.42
CA LEU A 134 4.15 22.19 0.81
C LEU A 134 4.17 22.00 2.32
N THR A 135 3.22 22.59 3.02
CA THR A 135 3.07 22.47 4.47
C THR A 135 2.01 21.43 4.83
N LEU A 136 2.10 20.88 6.03
CA LEU A 136 1.12 19.91 6.53
C LEU A 136 -0.26 20.56 6.61
N LYS A 137 -1.19 20.11 5.78
CA LYS A 137 -2.57 20.59 5.74
C LYS A 137 -3.51 19.77 6.60
N GLN A 138 -3.36 18.45 6.54
CA GLN A 138 -4.31 17.52 7.14
C GLN A 138 -3.63 16.21 7.53
N ARG A 139 -4.18 15.58 8.58
CA ARG A 139 -3.87 14.19 8.95
C ARG A 139 -5.14 13.35 8.77
N ASN A 140 -5.06 12.24 8.04
CA ASN A 140 -6.18 11.34 7.80
C ASN A 140 -5.73 9.89 8.01
N LYS A 141 -6.34 9.20 8.97
CA LYS A 141 -6.10 7.76 9.26
C LYS A 141 -4.60 7.35 9.32
N GLY A 142 -3.74 8.25 9.83
CA GLY A 142 -2.29 8.02 9.90
C GLY A 142 -1.50 8.66 8.76
N ASP A 143 -2.11 9.01 7.66
CA ASP A 143 -1.46 9.72 6.56
C ASP A 143 -1.33 11.23 6.83
N ARG A 144 -0.22 11.80 6.36
CA ARG A 144 0.02 13.25 6.41
C ARG A 144 -0.13 13.82 5.01
N ILE A 145 -1.05 14.76 4.85
CA ILE A 145 -1.30 15.43 3.57
C ILE A 145 -0.63 16.80 3.60
N TYR A 146 0.30 17.03 2.68
CA TYR A 146 1.00 18.29 2.50
C TYR A 146 0.47 19.00 1.26
N GLN A 147 0.31 20.32 1.35
CA GLN A 147 -0.20 21.11 0.25
C GLN A 147 0.56 22.43 0.14
N ALA A 148 0.84 22.85 -1.10
CA ALA A 148 1.32 24.19 -1.41
C ALA A 148 0.17 25.22 -1.34
N ASP A 149 0.51 26.48 -1.22
CA ASP A 149 -0.47 27.58 -1.36
C ASP A 149 -1.03 27.60 -2.78
N VAL A 150 -2.33 27.87 -2.91
CA VAL A 150 -3.00 27.91 -4.22
C VAL A 150 -2.39 28.98 -5.14
N SER A 151 -1.98 30.10 -4.58
CA SER A 151 -1.32 31.18 -5.33
C SER A 151 0.03 30.78 -5.90
N ASP A 152 0.79 29.94 -5.18
CA ASP A 152 2.08 29.42 -5.64
C ASP A 152 1.91 28.45 -6.81
N CYS A 153 0.83 27.65 -6.79
CA CYS A 153 0.52 26.72 -7.86
C CYS A 153 -0.09 27.42 -9.10
N ALA A 154 -0.90 28.45 -8.91
CA ALA A 154 -1.57 29.16 -10.01
C ALA A 154 -0.59 29.84 -11.00
N ALA A 155 0.58 30.28 -10.49
CA ALA A 155 1.64 30.88 -11.31
C ALA A 155 2.80 29.92 -11.61
N CYS A 156 2.61 28.61 -11.39
CA CYS A 156 3.69 27.65 -11.50
C CYS A 156 4.01 27.34 -12.98
N PRO A 157 5.28 27.47 -13.41
CA PRO A 157 5.68 27.15 -14.79
C PRO A 157 5.57 25.63 -15.08
N LEU A 158 5.39 24.80 -14.07
CA LEU A 158 5.23 23.35 -14.17
C LEU A 158 3.75 22.92 -14.09
N LEU A 159 2.79 23.86 -14.12
CA LEU A 159 1.36 23.57 -13.97
C LEU A 159 0.82 22.66 -15.10
N ASP A 160 1.41 22.75 -16.30
CA ASP A 160 1.05 21.91 -17.43
C ASP A 160 1.50 20.43 -17.27
N ARG A 161 2.30 20.14 -16.24
CA ARG A 161 2.62 18.76 -15.84
C ARG A 161 1.73 18.37 -14.65
N PRO A 162 0.65 17.63 -14.88
CA PRO A 162 -0.26 17.26 -13.80
C PRO A 162 0.48 16.42 -12.73
N SER A 163 0.29 16.76 -11.47
CA SER A 163 0.73 15.90 -10.37
C SER A 163 -0.19 14.67 -10.27
N ALA A 164 0.36 13.52 -9.97
CA ALA A 164 -0.45 12.34 -9.70
C ALA A 164 -1.49 12.68 -8.61
N LYS A 165 -2.78 12.43 -8.90
CA LYS A 165 -3.80 12.51 -7.85
C LYS A 165 -3.42 11.51 -6.76
N PRO A 166 -3.54 11.87 -5.46
CA PRO A 166 -3.40 10.87 -4.41
C PRO A 166 -4.40 9.75 -4.70
N ALA A 167 -3.94 8.52 -4.61
CA ALA A 167 -4.83 7.36 -4.65
C ALA A 167 -5.82 7.50 -3.48
N ASP A 168 -7.12 7.50 -3.80
CA ASP A 168 -8.21 7.48 -2.83
C ASP A 168 -8.20 6.19 -2.01
#